data_2f7e4893019109d266a6ef19b6afd934
#
_entry.id   2f7e4893019109d266a6ef19b6afd934
#
_cell.length_a   1.000
_cell.length_b   1.000
_cell.length_c   1.000
_cell.angle_alpha   90.00
_cell.angle_beta   90.00
_cell.angle_gamma   90.00
#
_symmetry.space_group_name_H-M   'P 1'
#
loop_
_entity.id
_entity.type
_entity.pdbx_description
1 polymer ?
#
loop_
_entity_poly.entity_id
_entity_poly.type
_entity_poly.pdbx_seq_one_letter_code
_entity_poly.pdbx_strand_id
1 'polypeptide(L)'
;PPIKNQFTANDCSKYSSFEATTEINKDEAITKDNSFITHHRLLLEKITRQVNKIIKAAEIQLPSSIQMEISHHYGLEKFNQFGMIIFTLINRTYCKKLLISLPGQVHPAQYHKKKEESFLLMFGDLTLTLDNKNIKMKLGEVVTIEKGMVHQFSSKKGAIVEEISDTHNTDDSFYIDDKINLNDNRKT
;
A
#
# COMPACT_ATOMS: atom_id res chain seq x y z
N PRO A 1 -0.93 -3.21 -21.62
CA PRO A 1 0.32 -3.16 -20.87
C PRO A 1 0.12 -2.26 -19.65
N PRO A 2 0.47 -2.71 -18.43
CA PRO A 2 0.30 -1.88 -17.24
C PRO A 2 1.22 -0.66 -17.32
N ILE A 3 0.65 0.51 -17.08
CA ILE A 3 1.42 1.75 -16.94
C ILE A 3 2.21 1.65 -15.64
N LYS A 4 3.52 1.44 -15.75
CA LYS A 4 4.43 1.51 -14.61
C LYS A 4 4.66 2.99 -14.28
N ASN A 5 3.90 3.53 -13.34
CA ASN A 5 4.18 4.85 -12.79
C ASN A 5 5.28 4.73 -11.75
N GLN A 6 6.49 5.15 -12.11
CA GLN A 6 7.58 5.37 -11.16
C GLN A 6 7.40 6.76 -10.55
N PHE A 7 6.97 6.82 -9.30
CA PHE A 7 6.95 8.07 -8.54
C PHE A 7 8.21 8.17 -7.68
N THR A 8 8.90 9.29 -7.74
CA THR A 8 9.97 9.61 -6.80
C THR A 8 9.44 10.49 -5.68
N ALA A 9 10.01 10.39 -4.48
CA ALA A 9 9.60 11.18 -3.31
C ALA A 9 9.63 12.70 -3.53
N ASN A 10 10.36 13.16 -4.56
CA ASN A 10 10.48 14.58 -4.93
C ASN A 10 9.46 15.03 -5.99
N ASP A 11 8.68 14.14 -6.59
CA ASP A 11 7.74 14.51 -7.65
C ASP A 11 6.45 15.16 -7.15
N CYS A 12 6.20 15.20 -5.83
CA CYS A 12 5.04 15.88 -5.26
C CYS A 12 5.03 17.41 -5.52
N SER A 13 6.17 18.03 -5.82
CA SER A 13 6.25 19.47 -6.12
C SER A 13 5.94 19.82 -7.59
N LYS A 14 6.02 18.85 -8.49
CA LYS A 14 5.84 19.09 -9.94
C LYS A 14 4.38 19.08 -10.40
N TYR A 15 3.44 18.67 -9.55
CA TYR A 15 2.02 18.60 -9.92
C TYR A 15 1.21 19.87 -9.61
N SER A 16 1.87 20.95 -9.20
CA SER A 16 1.18 22.24 -8.92
C SER A 16 1.01 23.15 -10.13
N SER A 17 1.53 22.78 -11.32
CA SER A 17 1.42 23.63 -12.52
C SER A 17 1.22 22.76 -13.76
N PHE A 18 0.01 22.33 -14.02
CA PHE A 18 -0.44 21.93 -15.35
C PHE A 18 -1.66 22.79 -15.71
N GLU A 19 -1.43 23.90 -16.44
CA GLU A 19 -2.47 24.58 -17.20
C GLU A 19 -2.75 23.74 -18.45
N ALA A 20 -3.93 23.13 -18.49
CA ALA A 20 -4.41 22.41 -19.66
C ALA A 20 -5.20 23.39 -20.55
N THR A 21 -4.58 23.86 -21.61
CA THR A 21 -5.30 24.39 -22.76
C THR A 21 -5.64 23.24 -23.69
N THR A 22 -6.90 22.84 -23.78
CA THR A 22 -7.39 21.98 -24.85
C THR A 22 -8.82 22.32 -25.21
N GLU A 23 -9.04 22.68 -26.47
CA GLU A 23 -10.36 22.75 -27.08
C GLU A 23 -11.03 21.39 -27.10
N ILE A 24 -12.26 21.32 -26.57
CA ILE A 24 -13.02 20.08 -26.39
C ILE A 24 -14.05 19.99 -27.53
N ASN A 25 -13.90 18.98 -28.37
CA ASN A 25 -14.98 18.48 -29.24
C ASN A 25 -15.86 17.51 -28.47
N LYS A 26 -17.18 17.71 -28.54
CA LYS A 26 -18.22 17.08 -27.70
C LYS A 26 -18.52 15.67 -28.18
N ASP A 27 -18.19 14.66 -27.34
CA ASP A 27 -18.84 13.37 -27.32
C ASP A 27 -19.09 12.94 -25.87
N GLU A 28 -20.32 12.58 -25.51
CA GLU A 28 -20.74 12.23 -24.14
C GLU A 28 -19.98 11.02 -23.56
N ALA A 29 -19.40 10.17 -24.38
CA ALA A 29 -18.55 9.05 -23.96
C ALA A 29 -17.23 9.54 -23.37
N ILE A 30 -16.63 10.60 -23.94
CA ILE A 30 -15.36 11.20 -23.50
C ILE A 30 -15.52 11.88 -22.13
N THR A 31 -16.69 12.44 -21.83
CA THR A 31 -16.94 13.16 -20.56
C THR A 31 -17.01 12.20 -19.35
N LYS A 32 -17.55 10.99 -19.51
CA LYS A 32 -17.57 9.97 -18.45
C LYS A 32 -16.17 9.43 -18.16
N ASP A 33 -15.39 9.21 -19.20
CA ASP A 33 -14.01 8.70 -19.05
C ASP A 33 -13.10 9.76 -18.39
N ASN A 34 -13.22 11.02 -18.76
CA ASN A 34 -12.50 12.12 -18.13
C ASN A 34 -12.88 12.35 -16.67
N SER A 35 -14.15 12.18 -16.30
CA SER A 35 -14.58 12.33 -14.91
C SER A 35 -14.04 11.19 -14.04
N PHE A 36 -13.99 9.97 -14.54
CA PHE A 36 -13.43 8.81 -13.87
C PHE A 36 -11.92 8.97 -13.64
N ILE A 37 -11.17 9.37 -14.68
CA ILE A 37 -9.73 9.63 -14.60
C ILE A 37 -9.44 10.74 -13.57
N THR A 38 -10.21 11.83 -13.59
CA THR A 38 -10.08 12.94 -12.65
C THR A 38 -10.35 12.48 -11.21
N HIS A 39 -11.39 11.67 -10.98
CA HIS A 39 -11.73 11.16 -9.67
C HIS A 39 -10.63 10.25 -9.10
N HIS A 40 -10.13 9.29 -9.88
CA HIS A 40 -9.01 8.42 -9.49
C HIS A 40 -7.75 9.22 -9.15
N ARG A 41 -7.42 10.23 -9.95
CA ARG A 41 -6.29 11.12 -9.68
C ARG A 41 -6.42 11.82 -8.34
N LEU A 42 -7.59 12.39 -8.03
CA LEU A 42 -7.85 13.05 -6.74
C LEU A 42 -7.72 12.09 -5.55
N LEU A 43 -8.17 10.84 -5.70
CA LEU A 43 -7.98 9.81 -4.67
C LEU A 43 -6.50 9.51 -4.44
N LEU A 44 -5.72 9.30 -5.49
CA LEU A 44 -4.29 9.04 -5.40
C LEU A 44 -3.53 10.21 -4.75
N GLU A 45 -3.85 11.45 -5.10
CA GLU A 45 -3.28 12.64 -4.48
C GLU A 45 -3.63 12.74 -2.99
N LYS A 46 -4.86 12.39 -2.61
CA LYS A 46 -5.29 12.36 -1.21
C LYS A 46 -4.52 11.31 -0.43
N ILE A 47 -4.39 10.09 -0.97
CA ILE A 47 -3.64 8.99 -0.38
C ILE A 47 -2.18 9.41 -0.16
N THR A 48 -1.53 9.93 -1.20
CA THR A 48 -0.13 10.39 -1.13
C THR A 48 0.08 11.44 -0.04
N ARG A 49 -0.84 12.42 0.07
CA ARG A 49 -0.77 13.44 1.14
C ARG A 49 -0.89 12.84 2.54
N GLN A 50 -1.75 11.84 2.73
CA GLN A 50 -1.91 11.15 4.03
C GLN A 50 -0.66 10.35 4.39
N VAL A 51 -0.10 9.61 3.44
CA VAL A 51 1.14 8.84 3.60
C VAL A 51 2.31 9.75 3.97
N ASN A 52 2.50 10.86 3.24
CA ASN A 52 3.56 11.83 3.53
C ASN A 52 3.47 12.43 4.94
N LYS A 53 2.25 12.63 5.47
CA LYS A 53 2.07 13.07 6.87
C LYS A 53 2.58 12.03 7.86
N ILE A 54 2.31 10.75 7.63
CA ILE A 54 2.76 9.66 8.51
C ILE A 54 4.28 9.51 8.44
N ILE A 55 4.86 9.50 7.25
CA ILE A 55 6.32 9.40 7.04
C ILE A 55 7.04 10.57 7.74
N LYS A 56 6.52 11.79 7.58
CA LYS A 56 7.08 12.99 8.23
C LYS A 56 6.96 12.91 9.76
N ALA A 57 5.82 12.47 10.28
CA ALA A 57 5.61 12.31 11.72
C ALA A 57 6.50 11.23 12.34
N ALA A 58 6.86 10.21 11.57
CA ALA A 58 7.77 9.15 11.97
C ALA A 58 9.25 9.51 11.77
N GLU A 59 9.56 10.67 11.19
CA GLU A 59 10.92 11.15 10.88
C GLU A 59 11.72 10.15 10.01
N ILE A 60 11.02 9.38 9.15
CA ILE A 60 11.66 8.40 8.28
C ILE A 60 12.13 9.08 6.99
N GLN A 61 13.40 8.85 6.64
CA GLN A 61 13.99 9.25 5.38
C GLN A 61 13.85 8.11 4.36
N LEU A 62 13.16 8.38 3.26
CA LEU A 62 13.07 7.44 2.14
C LEU A 62 14.18 7.71 1.12
N PRO A 63 14.66 6.68 0.40
CA PRO A 63 15.55 6.87 -0.74
C PRO A 63 14.94 7.81 -1.79
N SER A 64 15.78 8.57 -2.48
CA SER A 64 15.35 9.50 -3.54
C SER A 64 14.64 8.82 -4.72
N SER A 65 14.94 7.53 -4.93
CA SER A 65 14.28 6.68 -5.90
C SER A 65 13.81 5.41 -5.20
N ILE A 66 12.51 5.26 -5.05
CA ILE A 66 11.90 4.11 -4.38
C ILE A 66 10.64 3.69 -5.13
N GLN A 67 10.43 2.38 -5.26
CA GLN A 67 9.19 1.84 -5.79
C GLN A 67 8.09 1.92 -4.74
N MET A 68 7.00 2.62 -5.07
CA MET A 68 5.79 2.69 -4.26
C MET A 68 4.69 1.88 -4.94
N GLU A 69 4.00 1.07 -4.18
CA GLU A 69 2.79 0.35 -4.59
C GLU A 69 1.61 0.82 -3.72
N ILE A 70 0.49 1.12 -4.36
CA ILE A 70 -0.80 1.36 -3.69
C ILE A 70 -1.62 0.08 -3.84
N SER A 71 -1.67 -0.71 -2.77
CA SER A 71 -2.49 -1.93 -2.73
C SER A 71 -3.90 -1.59 -2.27
N HIS A 72 -4.91 -1.84 -3.12
CA HIS A 72 -6.31 -1.50 -2.85
C HIS A 72 -7.21 -2.72 -3.04
N HIS A 73 -7.19 -3.62 -2.09
CA HIS A 73 -7.75 -4.97 -2.13
C HIS A 73 -9.20 -5.05 -2.65
N TYR A 74 -10.03 -4.06 -2.32
CA TYR A 74 -11.44 -3.98 -2.74
C TYR A 74 -11.74 -2.78 -3.64
N GLY A 75 -10.73 -2.27 -4.33
CA GLY A 75 -10.82 -1.07 -5.17
C GLY A 75 -10.38 0.20 -4.45
N LEU A 76 -9.99 1.20 -5.25
CA LEU A 76 -9.40 2.46 -4.76
C LEU A 76 -10.36 3.26 -3.87
N GLU A 77 -11.66 3.17 -4.11
CA GLU A 77 -12.72 3.81 -3.30
C GLU A 77 -12.73 3.33 -1.83
N LYS A 78 -12.33 2.07 -1.61
CA LYS A 78 -12.26 1.46 -0.29
C LYS A 78 -10.85 1.50 0.30
N PHE A 79 -9.94 2.24 -0.31
CA PHE A 79 -8.54 2.32 0.12
C PHE A 79 -8.41 2.71 1.59
N ASN A 80 -9.18 3.70 2.06
CA ASN A 80 -9.13 4.13 3.46
C ASN A 80 -9.55 3.06 4.48
N GLN A 81 -10.21 1.99 4.04
CA GLN A 81 -10.61 0.87 4.90
C GLN A 81 -9.67 -0.34 4.75
N PHE A 82 -9.31 -0.67 3.51
CA PHE A 82 -8.63 -1.93 3.19
C PHE A 82 -7.37 -1.74 2.35
N GLY A 83 -6.88 -0.53 2.25
CA GLY A 83 -5.68 -0.23 1.48
C GLY A 83 -4.38 -0.45 2.25
N MET A 84 -3.28 -0.40 1.52
CA MET A 84 -1.92 -0.44 2.05
C MET A 84 -1.00 0.30 1.09
N ILE A 85 -0.07 1.08 1.63
CA ILE A 85 1.06 1.60 0.86
C ILE A 85 2.27 0.74 1.16
N ILE A 86 2.96 0.34 0.10
CA ILE A 86 4.14 -0.51 0.18
C ILE A 86 5.31 0.19 -0.50
N PHE A 87 6.36 0.47 0.23
CA PHE A 87 7.64 0.89 -0.32
C PHE A 87 8.60 -0.29 -0.33
N THR A 88 8.96 -0.76 -1.51
CA THR A 88 9.95 -1.83 -1.65
C THR A 88 11.35 -1.23 -1.74
N LEU A 89 12.13 -1.40 -0.67
CA LEU A 89 13.52 -0.92 -0.60
C LEU A 89 14.48 -1.88 -1.29
N ILE A 90 14.29 -3.17 -1.05
CA ILE A 90 15.13 -4.25 -1.60
C ILE A 90 14.22 -5.43 -1.93
N ASN A 91 14.43 -6.03 -3.10
CA ASN A 91 13.88 -7.35 -3.44
C ASN A 91 14.91 -8.12 -4.25
N ARG A 92 15.66 -8.99 -3.56
CA ARG A 92 16.74 -9.83 -4.12
C ARG A 92 16.59 -11.24 -3.54
N THR A 93 17.67 -11.81 -2.99
CA THR A 93 17.64 -13.07 -2.21
C THR A 93 16.89 -12.92 -0.88
N TYR A 94 16.64 -11.69 -0.47
CA TYR A 94 15.78 -11.26 0.62
C TYR A 94 15.00 -10.03 0.19
N CYS A 95 13.93 -9.73 0.88
CA CYS A 95 13.10 -8.56 0.63
C CYS A 95 13.01 -7.68 1.86
N LYS A 96 13.07 -6.35 1.64
CA LYS A 96 12.81 -5.34 2.68
C LYS A 96 11.81 -4.33 2.16
N LYS A 97 10.73 -4.14 2.92
CA LYS A 97 9.69 -3.17 2.62
C LYS A 97 9.34 -2.31 3.82
N LEU A 98 8.76 -1.15 3.55
CA LEU A 98 7.97 -0.40 4.52
C LEU A 98 6.50 -0.50 4.12
N LEU A 99 5.69 -1.00 5.06
CA LEU A 99 4.26 -1.09 4.96
C LEU A 99 3.65 0.07 5.73
N ILE A 100 2.84 0.90 5.07
CA ILE A 100 2.21 2.06 5.72
C ILE A 100 0.70 1.87 5.71
N SER A 101 0.13 1.77 6.91
CA SER A 101 -1.29 1.78 7.16
C SER A 101 -1.76 3.18 7.52
N LEU A 102 -2.84 3.65 6.91
CA LEU A 102 -3.54 4.84 7.37
C LEU A 102 -4.40 4.55 8.61
N PRO A 103 -4.81 5.57 9.39
CA PRO A 103 -5.69 5.37 10.54
C PRO A 103 -6.99 4.66 10.16
N GLY A 104 -7.33 3.60 10.89
CA GLY A 104 -8.55 2.82 10.69
C GLY A 104 -8.46 1.71 9.63
N GLN A 105 -7.33 1.57 8.95
CA GLN A 105 -7.17 0.52 7.95
C GLN A 105 -7.04 -0.88 8.55
N VAL A 106 -7.59 -1.84 7.80
CA VAL A 106 -7.48 -3.28 8.06
C VAL A 106 -6.90 -3.92 6.81
N HIS A 107 -5.74 -4.54 6.93
CA HIS A 107 -5.20 -5.39 5.86
C HIS A 107 -5.96 -6.71 5.87
N PRO A 108 -6.53 -7.16 4.74
CA PRO A 108 -7.26 -8.42 4.68
C PRO A 108 -6.40 -9.63 5.03
N ALA A 109 -7.05 -10.68 5.54
CA ALA A 109 -6.38 -11.92 5.92
C ALA A 109 -5.77 -12.61 4.68
N GLN A 110 -4.49 -12.95 4.79
CA GLN A 110 -3.73 -13.62 3.74
C GLN A 110 -2.71 -14.60 4.33
N TYR A 111 -2.10 -15.40 3.48
CA TYR A 111 -0.93 -16.22 3.80
C TYR A 111 0.02 -16.32 2.61
N HIS A 112 1.27 -16.72 2.89
CA HIS A 112 2.31 -16.95 1.89
C HIS A 112 2.77 -18.40 1.93
N LYS A 113 2.97 -19.03 0.79
CA LYS A 113 3.46 -20.41 0.68
C LYS A 113 4.97 -20.50 0.61
N LYS A 114 5.61 -19.51 0.00
CA LYS A 114 7.03 -19.54 -0.34
C LYS A 114 7.87 -18.68 0.61
N LYS A 115 7.31 -17.59 1.15
CA LYS A 115 8.07 -16.66 1.99
C LYS A 115 7.67 -16.74 3.47
N GLU A 116 8.68 -16.65 4.35
CA GLU A 116 8.56 -16.23 5.73
C GLU A 116 8.77 -14.71 5.79
N GLU A 117 8.12 -14.03 6.71
CA GLU A 117 8.30 -12.60 6.90
C GLU A 117 8.34 -12.23 8.39
N SER A 118 9.09 -11.17 8.70
CA SER A 118 9.16 -10.60 10.04
C SER A 118 8.72 -9.15 10.00
N PHE A 119 7.81 -8.77 10.88
CA PHE A 119 7.31 -7.41 11.03
C PHE A 119 7.95 -6.74 12.24
N LEU A 120 8.55 -5.57 12.03
CA LEU A 120 9.01 -4.66 13.08
C LEU A 120 8.10 -3.43 13.08
N LEU A 121 7.40 -3.16 14.19
CA LEU A 121 6.61 -1.94 14.32
C LEU A 121 7.52 -0.74 14.58
N MET A 122 7.64 0.15 13.61
CA MET A 122 8.50 1.35 13.67
C MET A 122 7.76 2.59 14.16
N PHE A 123 6.46 2.72 13.87
CA PHE A 123 5.66 3.90 14.23
C PHE A 123 4.19 3.54 14.37
N GLY A 124 3.49 4.25 15.26
CA GLY A 124 2.04 4.14 15.44
C GLY A 124 1.60 2.95 16.28
N ASP A 125 0.51 2.31 15.89
CA ASP A 125 -0.04 1.14 16.57
C ASP A 125 -0.39 0.04 15.55
N LEU A 126 -0.17 -1.21 15.92
CA LEU A 126 -0.55 -2.36 15.10
C LEU A 126 -1.15 -3.47 15.95
N THR A 127 -2.29 -3.97 15.52
CA THR A 127 -2.82 -5.25 15.98
C THR A 127 -2.62 -6.26 14.85
N LEU A 128 -1.76 -7.24 15.10
CA LEU A 128 -1.50 -8.36 14.20
C LEU A 128 -2.33 -9.55 14.66
N THR A 129 -3.07 -10.17 13.75
CA THR A 129 -3.80 -11.42 14.00
C THR A 129 -3.08 -12.55 13.28
N LEU A 130 -2.62 -13.54 14.01
CA LEU A 130 -1.97 -14.77 13.51
C LEU A 130 -2.83 -15.97 13.91
N ASP A 131 -3.31 -16.72 12.92
CA ASP A 131 -4.15 -17.91 13.16
C ASP A 131 -5.22 -17.67 14.24
N ASN A 132 -5.97 -16.55 14.09
CA ASN A 132 -7.04 -16.09 15.00
C ASN A 132 -6.58 -15.60 16.39
N LYS A 133 -5.26 -15.45 16.64
CA LYS A 133 -4.74 -14.85 17.88
C LYS A 133 -4.32 -13.41 17.64
N ASN A 134 -4.85 -12.50 18.43
CA ASN A 134 -4.53 -11.07 18.34
C ASN A 134 -3.29 -10.73 19.17
N ILE A 135 -2.32 -10.09 18.53
CA ILE A 135 -1.09 -9.56 19.12
C ILE A 135 -1.12 -8.05 18.96
N LYS A 136 -1.13 -7.31 20.06
CA LYS A 136 -0.92 -5.84 20.04
C LYS A 136 0.58 -5.59 20.07
N MET A 137 1.14 -5.29 18.92
CA MET A 137 2.58 -5.02 18.79
C MET A 137 2.98 -3.74 19.52
N LYS A 138 4.12 -3.79 20.19
CA LYS A 138 4.78 -2.61 20.80
C LYS A 138 5.76 -2.01 19.80
N LEU A 139 6.04 -0.72 19.92
CA LEU A 139 7.11 -0.09 19.13
C LEU A 139 8.45 -0.81 19.38
N GLY A 140 9.14 -1.13 18.29
CA GLY A 140 10.39 -1.91 18.31
C GLY A 140 10.21 -3.42 18.48
N GLU A 141 8.99 -3.92 18.63
CA GLU A 141 8.73 -5.36 18.70
C GLU A 141 8.80 -5.98 17.30
N VAL A 142 9.43 -7.16 17.24
CA VAL A 142 9.51 -7.98 16.03
C VAL A 142 8.64 -9.22 16.21
N VAL A 143 7.81 -9.50 15.22
CA VAL A 143 7.01 -10.73 15.14
C VAL A 143 7.27 -11.43 13.83
N THR A 144 7.64 -12.70 13.86
CA THR A 144 7.85 -13.53 12.67
C THR A 144 6.55 -14.25 12.31
N ILE A 145 6.24 -14.26 11.01
CA ILE A 145 5.09 -14.90 10.39
C ILE A 145 5.62 -16.00 9.49
N GLU A 146 5.43 -17.25 9.92
CA GLU A 146 5.94 -18.42 9.21
C GLU A 146 5.16 -18.67 7.91
N LYS A 147 5.77 -19.47 7.02
CA LYS A 147 5.14 -19.91 5.77
C LYS A 147 3.83 -20.64 6.05
N GLY A 148 2.80 -20.27 5.31
CA GLY A 148 1.45 -20.84 5.46
C GLY A 148 0.62 -20.25 6.59
N MET A 149 1.19 -19.45 7.49
CA MET A 149 0.46 -18.84 8.59
C MET A 149 -0.49 -17.75 8.10
N VAL A 150 -1.77 -17.88 8.41
CA VAL A 150 -2.77 -16.85 8.06
C VAL A 150 -2.58 -15.65 8.98
N HIS A 151 -2.38 -14.49 8.35
CA HIS A 151 -2.18 -13.24 9.07
C HIS A 151 -3.06 -12.12 8.51
N GLN A 152 -3.45 -11.25 9.42
CA GLN A 152 -4.20 -10.03 9.18
C GLN A 152 -3.68 -8.97 10.14
N PHE A 153 -3.73 -7.70 9.75
CA PHE A 153 -3.37 -6.64 10.68
C PHE A 153 -4.22 -5.40 10.49
N SER A 154 -4.28 -4.59 11.54
CA SER A 154 -5.03 -3.34 11.55
C SER A 154 -4.33 -2.29 12.39
N SER A 155 -4.56 -1.02 12.05
CA SER A 155 -4.08 0.11 12.84
C SER A 155 -5.21 1.10 13.10
N LYS A 156 -5.32 1.59 14.32
CA LYS A 156 -6.30 2.64 14.69
C LYS A 156 -5.78 4.04 14.41
N LYS A 157 -4.48 4.26 14.63
CA LYS A 157 -3.84 5.60 14.54
C LYS A 157 -2.98 5.77 13.30
N GLY A 158 -2.82 4.73 12.49
CA GLY A 158 -1.83 4.60 11.44
C GLY A 158 -0.55 3.95 11.95
N ALA A 159 0.16 3.26 11.07
CA ALA A 159 1.38 2.54 11.41
C ALA A 159 2.39 2.55 10.28
N ILE A 160 3.66 2.43 10.64
CA ILE A 160 4.74 2.05 9.74
C ILE A 160 5.36 0.77 10.29
N VAL A 161 5.37 -0.26 9.44
CA VAL A 161 5.95 -1.56 9.73
C VAL A 161 7.08 -1.81 8.73
N GLU A 162 8.24 -2.20 9.24
CA GLU A 162 9.30 -2.77 8.41
C GLU A 162 9.02 -4.26 8.22
N GLU A 163 8.88 -4.69 6.97
CA GLU A 163 8.83 -6.10 6.58
C GLU A 163 10.21 -6.52 6.08
N ILE A 164 10.78 -7.56 6.70
CA ILE A 164 11.93 -8.29 6.17
C ILE A 164 11.44 -9.72 5.88
N SER A 165 11.72 -10.21 4.68
CA SER A 165 11.21 -11.51 4.25
C SER A 165 12.18 -12.21 3.28
N ASP A 166 11.90 -13.46 2.97
CA ASP A 166 12.40 -14.11 1.75
C ASP A 166 12.06 -13.26 0.52
N THR A 167 12.63 -13.61 -0.64
CA THR A 167 12.33 -12.96 -1.93
C THR A 167 10.83 -12.79 -2.12
N HIS A 168 10.38 -11.56 -2.39
CA HIS A 168 8.98 -11.30 -2.72
C HIS A 168 8.64 -11.77 -4.13
N ASN A 169 7.66 -12.65 -4.23
CA ASN A 169 7.05 -13.10 -5.48
C ASN A 169 5.62 -12.57 -5.55
N THR A 170 5.24 -11.98 -6.67
CA THR A 170 3.91 -11.37 -6.86
C THR A 170 2.78 -12.39 -6.83
N ASP A 171 3.08 -13.67 -7.08
CA ASP A 171 2.16 -14.81 -7.10
C ASP A 171 2.05 -15.55 -5.75
N ASP A 172 2.71 -15.05 -4.69
CA ASP A 172 2.76 -15.71 -3.37
C ASP A 172 1.90 -15.03 -2.29
N SER A 173 0.90 -14.24 -2.67
CA SER A 173 -0.07 -13.65 -1.74
C SER A 173 -1.45 -14.27 -1.97
N PHE A 174 -1.88 -15.11 -1.03
CA PHE A 174 -3.17 -15.82 -1.08
C PHE A 174 -4.10 -15.24 -0.03
N TYR A 175 -5.14 -14.55 -0.48
CA TYR A 175 -6.14 -13.96 0.41
C TYR A 175 -7.22 -14.98 0.77
N ILE A 176 -7.73 -14.90 1.99
CA ILE A 176 -8.84 -15.75 2.44
C ILE A 176 -10.15 -15.35 1.73
N ASP A 177 -10.31 -14.06 1.40
CA ASP A 177 -11.43 -13.60 0.57
C ASP A 177 -11.07 -13.75 -0.92
N ASP A 178 -11.72 -14.70 -1.59
CA ASP A 178 -11.51 -14.98 -3.01
C ASP A 178 -11.78 -13.80 -3.94
N LYS A 179 -12.62 -12.83 -3.52
CA LYS A 179 -12.86 -11.61 -4.29
C LYS A 179 -11.58 -10.80 -4.50
N ILE A 180 -10.64 -10.88 -3.58
CA ILE A 180 -9.34 -10.21 -3.71
C ILE A 180 -8.44 -10.98 -4.67
N ASN A 181 -8.42 -12.31 -4.59
CA ASN A 181 -7.62 -13.16 -5.47
C ASN A 181 -8.01 -13.00 -6.95
N LEU A 182 -9.29 -12.77 -7.21
CA LEU A 182 -9.84 -12.59 -8.57
C LEU A 182 -9.71 -11.14 -9.08
N ASN A 183 -9.23 -10.21 -8.28
CA ASN A 183 -9.09 -8.81 -8.66
C ASN A 183 -7.67 -8.52 -9.18
N ASP A 184 -7.47 -8.60 -10.48
CA ASP A 184 -6.18 -8.30 -11.13
C ASP A 184 -5.75 -6.83 -11.01
N ASN A 185 -6.71 -5.92 -10.77
CA ASN A 185 -6.48 -4.47 -10.69
C ASN A 185 -6.32 -3.95 -9.24
N ARG A 186 -6.01 -4.82 -8.28
CA ARG A 186 -5.89 -4.45 -6.85
C ARG A 186 -4.64 -3.65 -6.47
N LYS A 187 -3.80 -3.30 -7.44
CA LYS A 187 -2.54 -2.59 -7.25
C LYS A 187 -2.37 -1.48 -8.27
N THR A 188 -1.83 -0.37 -7.83
CA THR A 188 -1.48 0.81 -8.66
C THR A 188 -0.09 1.31 -8.32
#